data_6168489faf3369ec55646f9daba0e131
#
_entry.id   6168489faf3369ec55646f9daba0e131
#
_cell.length_a   1.000
_cell.length_b   1.000
_cell.length_c   1.000
_cell.angle_alpha   90.00
_cell.angle_beta   90.00
_cell.angle_gamma   90.00
#
_symmetry.space_group_name_H-M   'P 1'
#
loop_
_entity.id
_entity.type
_entity.pdbx_description
1 polymer ?
#
loop_
_entity_poly.entity_id
_entity_poly.type
_entity_poly.pdbx_seq_one_letter_code
_entity_poly.pdbx_strand_id
1 'polypeptide(L)'
;MTLMALRTRTRDHWTPLEGELLGFRGMQRYGRSFARSGRGAWYHFAIEVVWQLLALTSRFRVRGARNIPESGGVVVASNHLSNADPTTLTAFCLGSGRVPRYLAKASLWNAPVIKSVMRSGKHIPVHRGAPTAAGAYRDAVAAVRAGECVAIFPEAGLSADPDGWPGKGKTGAARIALETGVPVIPVANWGTHELLPAGSWFPRVLPRRKIEFVAGEPVDLADLRGRELTRDVLEEATARIMAAVTELLAGIRGERPPV
;
A
#
# COMPACT_ATOMS: atom_id res chain seq x y z
N MET A 1 -11.47 -40.23 4.35
CA MET A 1 -10.95 -39.06 3.68
C MET A 1 -11.32 -37.83 4.51
N THR A 2 -10.42 -37.40 5.39
CA THR A 2 -10.67 -36.33 6.35
C THR A 2 -10.27 -35.00 5.71
N LEU A 3 -11.26 -34.16 5.39
CA LEU A 3 -11.02 -32.76 4.98
C LEU A 3 -10.38 -32.02 6.15
N MET A 4 -9.12 -31.72 6.00
CA MET A 4 -8.36 -30.85 6.89
C MET A 4 -8.92 -29.43 6.73
N ALA A 5 -9.80 -29.01 7.63
CA ALA A 5 -10.34 -27.66 7.69
C ALA A 5 -9.18 -26.68 7.89
N LEU A 6 -8.84 -25.93 6.85
CA LEU A 6 -8.02 -24.74 6.95
C LEU A 6 -8.71 -23.78 7.93
N ARG A 7 -8.20 -23.72 9.16
CA ARG A 7 -8.61 -22.71 10.13
C ARG A 7 -8.36 -21.33 9.52
N THR A 8 -9.42 -20.71 9.02
CA THR A 8 -9.45 -19.27 8.79
C THR A 8 -9.15 -18.61 10.14
N ARG A 9 -7.99 -17.98 10.26
CA ARG A 9 -7.69 -17.10 11.38
C ARG A 9 -8.68 -15.94 11.28
N THR A 10 -9.69 -15.97 12.11
CA THR A 10 -10.68 -14.92 12.20
C THR A 10 -10.02 -13.60 12.62
N ARG A 11 -10.51 -12.50 12.10
CA ARG A 11 -10.04 -11.11 12.33
C ARG A 11 -10.12 -10.64 13.79
N ASP A 12 -10.62 -11.45 14.69
CA ASP A 12 -10.85 -11.12 16.11
C ASP A 12 -9.58 -10.73 16.88
N HIS A 13 -8.39 -11.01 16.32
CA HIS A 13 -7.11 -10.63 16.92
C HIS A 13 -6.71 -9.15 16.70
N TRP A 14 -7.45 -8.42 15.87
CA TRP A 14 -7.14 -7.05 15.44
C TRP A 14 -7.90 -5.99 16.20
N THR A 15 -9.12 -6.31 16.61
CA THR A 15 -10.03 -5.40 17.28
C THR A 15 -9.39 -4.66 18.47
N PRO A 16 -8.48 -5.27 19.26
CA PRO A 16 -7.85 -4.58 20.39
C PRO A 16 -6.75 -3.57 20.01
N LEU A 17 -6.27 -3.56 18.77
CA LEU A 17 -5.15 -2.70 18.35
C LEU A 17 -5.57 -1.60 17.37
N GLU A 18 -6.80 -1.67 16.87
CA GLU A 18 -7.31 -0.69 15.90
C GLU A 18 -7.50 0.68 16.57
N GLY A 19 -6.87 1.70 15.98
CA GLY A 19 -6.91 3.08 16.49
C GLY A 19 -5.93 3.39 17.63
N GLU A 20 -5.32 2.39 18.25
CA GLU A 20 -4.31 2.62 19.29
C GLU A 20 -2.97 3.08 18.70
N LEU A 21 -2.27 3.96 19.41
CA LEU A 21 -0.88 4.29 19.10
C LEU A 21 0.05 3.21 19.66
N LEU A 22 0.50 2.31 18.79
CA LEU A 22 1.29 1.16 19.17
C LEU A 22 2.72 1.57 19.55
N GLY A 23 3.09 1.38 20.81
CA GLY A 23 4.46 1.42 21.28
C GLY A 23 5.23 0.15 20.88
N PHE A 24 6.48 -0.01 21.31
CA PHE A 24 7.33 -1.15 20.94
C PHE A 24 6.65 -2.51 21.14
N ARG A 25 6.10 -2.76 22.35
CA ARG A 25 5.39 -4.02 22.64
C ARG A 25 4.15 -4.24 21.76
N GLY A 26 3.40 -3.16 21.48
CA GLY A 26 2.25 -3.19 20.57
C GLY A 26 2.68 -3.51 19.14
N MET A 27 3.76 -2.89 18.66
CA MET A 27 4.37 -3.17 17.36
C MET A 27 4.82 -4.64 17.26
N GLN A 28 5.46 -5.20 18.28
CA GLN A 28 5.85 -6.61 18.29
C GLN A 28 4.63 -7.55 18.20
N ARG A 29 3.54 -7.21 18.91
CA ARG A 29 2.28 -7.95 18.82
C ARG A 29 1.68 -7.85 17.42
N TYR A 30 1.68 -6.65 16.86
CA TYR A 30 1.21 -6.38 15.49
C TYR A 30 1.98 -7.21 14.46
N GLY A 31 3.31 -7.26 14.53
CA GLY A 31 4.14 -8.05 13.61
C GLY A 31 3.84 -9.56 13.65
N ARG A 32 3.36 -10.10 14.78
CA ARG A 32 2.99 -11.52 14.88
C ARG A 32 1.76 -11.89 14.05
N SER A 33 0.91 -10.91 13.72
CA SER A 33 -0.28 -11.11 12.90
C SER A 33 -0.01 -11.02 11.40
N PHE A 34 1.18 -10.64 10.99
CA PHE A 34 1.52 -10.48 9.58
C PHE A 34 1.23 -11.74 8.75
N ALA A 35 0.59 -11.54 7.59
CA ALA A 35 0.40 -12.59 6.61
C ALA A 35 1.75 -13.23 6.26
N ARG A 36 1.87 -14.55 6.37
CA ARG A 36 3.12 -15.30 6.10
C ARG A 36 3.09 -16.05 4.79
N SER A 37 1.93 -16.47 4.32
CA SER A 37 1.75 -17.15 3.03
C SER A 37 1.96 -16.18 1.87
N GLY A 38 2.56 -16.65 0.78
CA GLY A 38 2.79 -15.84 -0.43
C GLY A 38 4.05 -14.98 -0.41
N ARG A 39 4.89 -15.07 0.64
CA ARG A 39 6.20 -14.42 0.71
C ARG A 39 7.29 -15.40 0.28
N GLY A 40 8.14 -15.00 -0.66
CA GLY A 40 9.38 -15.71 -0.91
C GLY A 40 10.42 -15.44 0.19
N ALA A 41 11.45 -16.28 0.29
CA ALA A 41 12.41 -16.28 1.40
C ALA A 41 13.11 -14.92 1.61
N TRP A 42 13.65 -14.31 0.56
CA TRP A 42 14.32 -13.01 0.66
C TRP A 42 13.39 -11.87 1.07
N TYR A 43 12.14 -11.90 0.57
CA TYR A 43 11.14 -10.89 0.97
C TYR A 43 10.72 -11.08 2.42
N HIS A 44 10.53 -12.33 2.86
CA HIS A 44 10.25 -12.64 4.26
C HIS A 44 11.37 -12.13 5.18
N PHE A 45 12.63 -12.46 4.88
CA PHE A 45 13.79 -12.01 5.65
C PHE A 45 13.86 -10.47 5.72
N ALA A 46 13.70 -9.80 4.57
CA ALA A 46 13.72 -8.33 4.53
C ALA A 46 12.62 -7.71 5.39
N ILE A 47 11.39 -8.27 5.35
CA ILE A 47 10.28 -7.81 6.19
C ILE A 47 10.63 -7.96 7.68
N GLU A 48 11.13 -9.11 8.11
CA GLU A 48 11.44 -9.33 9.52
C GLU A 48 12.52 -8.35 10.03
N VAL A 49 13.59 -8.16 9.25
CA VAL A 49 14.65 -7.20 9.62
C VAL A 49 14.12 -5.76 9.68
N VAL A 50 13.44 -5.33 8.61
CA VAL A 50 12.94 -3.95 8.52
C VAL A 50 11.85 -3.69 9.55
N TRP A 51 11.01 -4.69 9.85
CA TRP A 51 10.00 -4.56 10.90
C TRP A 51 10.61 -4.28 12.28
N GLN A 52 11.70 -4.96 12.64
CA GLN A 52 12.38 -4.68 13.91
C GLN A 52 12.90 -3.24 13.96
N LEU A 53 13.48 -2.75 12.87
CA LEU A 53 13.93 -1.35 12.77
C LEU A 53 12.75 -0.37 12.93
N LEU A 54 11.64 -0.62 12.23
CA LEU A 54 10.44 0.20 12.36
C LEU A 54 9.87 0.16 13.80
N ALA A 55 9.84 -1.01 14.43
CA ALA A 55 9.36 -1.14 15.80
C ALA A 55 10.23 -0.39 16.82
N LEU A 56 11.52 -0.23 16.54
CA LEU A 56 12.44 0.54 17.36
C LEU A 56 12.33 2.05 17.12
N THR A 57 12.13 2.48 15.88
CA THR A 57 12.24 3.88 15.46
C THR A 57 10.90 4.61 15.34
N SER A 58 9.78 3.88 15.33
CA SER A 58 8.46 4.46 15.12
C SER A 58 7.39 3.91 16.07
N ARG A 59 6.23 4.54 16.04
CA ARG A 59 4.99 4.13 16.69
C ARG A 59 3.91 4.12 15.64
N PHE A 60 3.20 3.01 15.47
CA PHE A 60 2.15 2.90 14.46
C PHE A 60 0.77 3.13 15.08
N ARG A 61 -0.08 3.81 14.32
CA ARG A 61 -1.53 3.80 14.52
C ARG A 61 -2.17 3.31 13.24
N VAL A 62 -3.02 2.30 13.32
CA VAL A 62 -3.68 1.68 12.16
C VAL A 62 -5.19 1.69 12.35
N ARG A 63 -5.92 2.09 11.30
CA ARG A 63 -7.39 2.11 11.28
C ARG A 63 -7.90 1.59 9.95
N GLY A 64 -9.07 0.96 9.96
CA GLY A 64 -9.76 0.48 8.77
C GLY A 64 -9.04 -0.69 8.06
N ALA A 65 -8.12 -1.39 8.71
CA ALA A 65 -7.40 -2.51 8.10
C ALA A 65 -8.34 -3.62 7.58
N ARG A 66 -9.53 -3.75 8.18
CA ARG A 66 -10.61 -4.68 7.77
C ARG A 66 -11.23 -4.34 6.42
N ASN A 67 -11.08 -3.11 5.93
CA ASN A 67 -11.60 -2.71 4.61
C ASN A 67 -10.79 -3.34 3.46
N ILE A 68 -9.56 -3.82 3.74
CA ILE A 68 -8.81 -4.61 2.77
C ILE A 68 -9.35 -6.04 2.75
N PRO A 69 -9.92 -6.54 1.62
CA PRO A 69 -10.48 -7.89 1.53
C PRO A 69 -9.42 -8.96 1.85
N GLU A 70 -9.79 -9.99 2.62
CA GLU A 70 -8.88 -11.09 3.01
C GLU A 70 -8.44 -11.94 1.81
N SER A 71 -9.28 -12.03 0.78
CA SER A 71 -9.04 -12.81 -0.43
C SER A 71 -9.58 -12.10 -1.66
N GLY A 72 -9.26 -12.62 -2.83
CA GLY A 72 -9.58 -12.01 -4.11
C GLY A 72 -8.63 -10.88 -4.48
N GLY A 73 -8.72 -10.41 -5.71
CA GLY A 73 -7.93 -9.30 -6.21
C GLY A 73 -8.34 -7.98 -5.56
N VAL A 74 -7.37 -7.14 -5.26
CA VAL A 74 -7.61 -5.81 -4.71
C VAL A 74 -6.50 -4.86 -5.12
N VAL A 75 -6.88 -3.62 -5.42
CA VAL A 75 -5.94 -2.51 -5.57
C VAL A 75 -5.94 -1.69 -4.28
N VAL A 76 -4.77 -1.47 -3.69
CA VAL A 76 -4.57 -0.53 -2.58
C VAL A 76 -3.94 0.72 -3.15
N ALA A 77 -4.61 1.86 -3.05
CA ALA A 77 -4.14 3.15 -3.54
C ALA A 77 -3.75 4.04 -2.36
N SER A 78 -2.51 4.51 -2.31
CA SER A 78 -2.02 5.34 -1.18
C SER A 78 -1.30 6.58 -1.66
N ASN A 79 -1.30 7.65 -0.85
CA ASN A 79 -0.44 8.81 -1.02
C ASN A 79 1.05 8.44 -0.80
N HIS A 80 1.96 9.25 -1.33
CA HIS A 80 3.39 8.95 -1.35
C HIS A 80 4.23 10.14 -0.84
N LEU A 81 4.62 10.10 0.43
CA LEU A 81 5.33 11.18 1.12
C LEU A 81 6.82 10.92 1.30
N SER A 82 7.21 9.64 1.27
CA SER A 82 8.54 9.22 1.69
C SER A 82 8.97 7.93 0.98
N ASN A 83 10.27 7.77 0.79
CA ASN A 83 10.82 6.47 0.36
C ASN A 83 10.61 5.35 1.40
N ALA A 84 10.16 5.67 2.61
CA ALA A 84 9.76 4.69 3.62
C ALA A 84 8.33 4.15 3.41
N ASP A 85 7.49 4.82 2.60
CA ASP A 85 6.09 4.44 2.41
C ASP A 85 5.89 3.01 1.91
N PRO A 86 6.63 2.50 0.92
CA PRO A 86 6.44 1.12 0.47
C PRO A 86 6.67 0.12 1.60
N THR A 87 7.63 0.39 2.47
CA THR A 87 7.97 -0.48 3.60
C THR A 87 6.90 -0.44 4.70
N THR A 88 6.46 0.76 5.06
CA THR A 88 5.45 0.96 6.12
C THR A 88 4.06 0.53 5.65
N LEU A 89 3.69 0.80 4.38
CA LEU A 89 2.46 0.31 3.78
C LEU A 89 2.47 -1.23 3.65
N THR A 90 3.65 -1.83 3.39
CA THR A 90 3.81 -3.29 3.45
C THR A 90 3.42 -3.81 4.83
N ALA A 91 3.93 -3.22 5.91
CA ALA A 91 3.57 -3.63 7.27
C ALA A 91 2.06 -3.48 7.52
N PHE A 92 1.44 -2.41 7.05
CA PHE A 92 -0.02 -2.22 7.12
C PHE A 92 -0.80 -3.31 6.39
N CYS A 93 -0.46 -3.60 5.12
CA CYS A 93 -1.10 -4.65 4.33
C CYS A 93 -0.88 -6.04 4.93
N LEU A 94 0.33 -6.36 5.39
CA LEU A 94 0.63 -7.63 6.03
C LEU A 94 -0.21 -7.83 7.29
N GLY A 95 -0.38 -6.76 7.99
CA GLY A 95 -1.23 -6.72 9.12
C GLY A 95 -2.69 -6.96 8.76
N SER A 96 -3.23 -6.45 7.70
CA SER A 96 -4.58 -6.77 7.21
C SER A 96 -4.69 -8.16 6.56
N GLY A 97 -3.66 -9.00 6.65
CA GLY A 97 -3.66 -10.37 6.12
C GLY A 97 -3.23 -10.47 4.65
N ARG A 98 -2.78 -9.39 4.02
CA ARG A 98 -2.44 -9.36 2.59
C ARG A 98 -0.95 -9.07 2.36
N VAL A 99 -0.37 -9.77 1.39
CA VAL A 99 0.99 -9.50 0.92
C VAL A 99 0.90 -8.56 -0.28
N PRO A 100 1.35 -7.30 -0.17
CA PRO A 100 1.23 -6.36 -1.27
C PRO A 100 2.31 -6.58 -2.33
N ARG A 101 1.94 -6.43 -3.60
CA ARG A 101 2.85 -6.32 -4.72
C ARG A 101 2.87 -4.89 -5.22
N TYR A 102 4.05 -4.33 -5.41
CA TYR A 102 4.21 -2.95 -5.85
C TYR A 102 4.58 -2.88 -7.32
N LEU A 103 4.03 -1.87 -8.01
CA LEU A 103 4.61 -1.37 -9.23
C LEU A 103 5.78 -0.47 -8.84
N ALA A 104 7.00 -0.92 -9.07
CA ALA A 104 8.21 -0.24 -8.59
C ALA A 104 9.19 0.08 -9.72
N LYS A 105 9.98 1.15 -9.56
CA LYS A 105 10.96 1.59 -10.55
C LYS A 105 11.93 0.45 -10.90
N ALA A 106 12.04 0.10 -12.18
CA ALA A 106 12.86 -1.02 -12.66
C ALA A 106 14.33 -0.94 -12.25
N SER A 107 14.88 0.28 -12.03
CA SER A 107 16.26 0.45 -11.55
C SER A 107 16.53 -0.17 -10.18
N LEU A 108 15.50 -0.48 -9.37
CA LEU A 108 15.68 -1.20 -8.11
C LEU A 108 16.19 -2.62 -8.31
N TRP A 109 15.97 -3.21 -9.48
CA TRP A 109 16.50 -4.55 -9.82
C TRP A 109 17.98 -4.55 -10.20
N ASN A 110 18.64 -3.38 -10.27
CA ASN A 110 20.08 -3.30 -10.57
C ASN A 110 20.95 -3.64 -9.35
N ALA A 111 20.44 -3.45 -8.12
CA ALA A 111 21.16 -3.79 -6.90
C ALA A 111 20.89 -5.25 -6.51
N PRO A 112 21.92 -6.13 -6.36
CA PRO A 112 21.73 -7.58 -6.21
C PRO A 112 20.82 -7.99 -5.05
N VAL A 113 21.02 -7.40 -3.87
CA VAL A 113 20.20 -7.69 -2.68
C VAL A 113 18.76 -7.24 -2.89
N ILE A 114 18.57 -5.99 -3.34
CA ILE A 114 17.24 -5.43 -3.61
C ILE A 114 16.52 -6.25 -4.69
N LYS A 115 17.22 -6.61 -5.77
CA LYS A 115 16.71 -7.50 -6.82
C LYS A 115 16.16 -8.82 -6.26
N SER A 116 16.87 -9.43 -5.32
CA SER A 116 16.44 -10.69 -4.70
C SER A 116 15.16 -10.49 -3.87
N VAL A 117 15.08 -9.41 -3.11
CA VAL A 117 13.87 -9.03 -2.35
C VAL A 117 12.71 -8.74 -3.30
N MET A 118 12.93 -7.92 -4.34
CA MET A 118 11.89 -7.52 -5.30
C MET A 118 11.32 -8.71 -6.07
N ARG A 119 12.19 -9.62 -6.51
CA ARG A 119 11.78 -10.88 -7.18
C ARG A 119 11.03 -11.81 -6.22
N SER A 120 11.56 -11.98 -5.02
CA SER A 120 10.98 -12.83 -3.98
C SER A 120 9.60 -12.31 -3.51
N GLY A 121 9.39 -10.99 -3.49
CA GLY A 121 8.10 -10.33 -3.25
C GLY A 121 7.19 -10.29 -4.47
N LYS A 122 7.65 -10.78 -5.63
CA LYS A 122 6.94 -10.74 -6.92
C LYS A 122 6.49 -9.32 -7.29
N HIS A 123 7.30 -8.31 -6.94
CA HIS A 123 7.02 -6.92 -7.33
C HIS A 123 7.18 -6.72 -8.83
N ILE A 124 6.46 -5.75 -9.38
CA ILE A 124 6.30 -5.53 -10.82
C ILE A 124 7.21 -4.37 -11.24
N PRO A 125 8.23 -4.62 -12.10
CA PRO A 125 9.13 -3.56 -12.56
C PRO A 125 8.44 -2.63 -13.55
N VAL A 126 8.56 -1.32 -13.32
CA VAL A 126 8.05 -0.27 -14.21
C VAL A 126 9.21 0.48 -14.85
N HIS A 127 9.31 0.42 -16.15
CA HIS A 127 10.24 1.22 -16.94
C HIS A 127 9.54 2.51 -17.38
N ARG A 128 9.91 3.64 -16.79
CA ARG A 128 9.31 4.94 -17.11
C ARG A 128 9.73 5.39 -18.50
N GLY A 129 8.79 5.89 -19.29
CA GLY A 129 9.05 6.49 -20.61
C GLY A 129 9.28 5.49 -21.75
N ALA A 130 9.08 4.18 -21.53
CA ALA A 130 9.22 3.17 -22.58
C ALA A 130 7.89 2.50 -22.92
N PRO A 131 7.74 1.90 -24.12
CA PRO A 131 6.59 1.04 -24.47
C PRO A 131 6.34 -0.09 -23.48
N THR A 132 7.34 -0.45 -22.70
CA THR A 132 7.32 -1.46 -21.62
C THR A 132 6.43 -1.10 -20.41
N ALA A 133 5.94 0.14 -20.30
CA ALA A 133 4.91 0.48 -19.30
C ALA A 133 3.64 -0.36 -19.48
N ALA A 134 3.32 -0.75 -20.72
CA ALA A 134 2.24 -1.67 -21.02
C ALA A 134 2.47 -3.09 -20.45
N GLY A 135 3.72 -3.52 -20.30
CA GLY A 135 4.08 -4.79 -19.65
C GLY A 135 3.74 -4.78 -18.18
N ALA A 136 4.20 -3.76 -17.45
CA ALA A 136 3.89 -3.62 -16.02
C ALA A 136 2.38 -3.53 -15.73
N TYR A 137 1.63 -2.89 -16.62
CA TYR A 137 0.18 -2.87 -16.54
C TYR A 137 -0.43 -4.27 -16.68
N ARG A 138 -0.03 -5.04 -17.70
CA ARG A 138 -0.50 -6.42 -17.91
C ARG A 138 -0.18 -7.33 -16.73
N ASP A 139 1.03 -7.19 -16.16
CA ASP A 139 1.45 -7.95 -14.99
C ASP A 139 0.62 -7.61 -13.76
N ALA A 140 0.26 -6.32 -13.57
CA ALA A 140 -0.61 -5.89 -12.50
C ALA A 140 -2.06 -6.41 -12.67
N VAL A 141 -2.61 -6.37 -13.88
CA VAL A 141 -3.91 -6.97 -14.21
C VAL A 141 -3.90 -8.48 -13.94
N ALA A 142 -2.85 -9.18 -14.37
CA ALA A 142 -2.70 -10.61 -14.11
C ALA A 142 -2.63 -10.93 -12.61
N ALA A 143 -1.90 -10.10 -11.83
CA ALA A 143 -1.79 -10.27 -10.39
C ALA A 143 -3.14 -10.12 -9.68
N VAL A 144 -3.91 -9.06 -9.97
CA VAL A 144 -5.23 -8.90 -9.34
C VAL A 144 -6.22 -9.97 -9.77
N ARG A 145 -6.20 -10.42 -11.05
CA ARG A 145 -7.01 -11.55 -11.53
C ARG A 145 -6.64 -12.87 -10.84
N ALA A 146 -5.39 -13.03 -10.45
CA ALA A 146 -4.92 -14.16 -9.64
C ALA A 146 -5.28 -14.04 -8.14
N GLY A 147 -6.06 -13.03 -7.75
CA GLY A 147 -6.50 -12.84 -6.38
C GLY A 147 -5.50 -12.11 -5.48
N GLU A 148 -4.50 -11.43 -6.05
CA GLU A 148 -3.45 -10.80 -5.29
C GLU A 148 -3.75 -9.33 -4.94
N CYS A 149 -3.05 -8.81 -3.93
CA CYS A 149 -3.10 -7.42 -3.51
C CYS A 149 -2.04 -6.63 -4.26
N VAL A 150 -2.45 -5.66 -5.07
CA VAL A 150 -1.54 -4.76 -5.77
C VAL A 150 -1.60 -3.38 -5.13
N ALA A 151 -0.48 -2.93 -4.57
CA ALA A 151 -0.35 -1.62 -3.95
C ALA A 151 0.27 -0.63 -4.95
N ILE A 152 -0.37 0.52 -5.08
CA ILE A 152 -0.02 1.56 -6.05
C ILE A 152 0.03 2.91 -5.33
N PHE A 153 1.02 3.71 -5.66
CA PHE A 153 1.07 5.12 -5.37
C PHE A 153 0.66 5.87 -6.64
N PRO A 154 -0.61 6.33 -6.76
CA PRO A 154 -1.10 6.88 -8.03
C PRO A 154 -0.36 8.13 -8.50
N GLU A 155 0.25 8.87 -7.58
CA GLU A 155 1.08 10.04 -7.88
C GLU A 155 2.30 9.69 -8.76
N ALA A 156 2.71 8.41 -8.77
CA ALA A 156 3.88 7.88 -9.49
C ALA A 156 5.24 8.53 -9.09
N GLY A 157 5.29 9.18 -7.97
CA GLY A 157 6.44 9.81 -7.33
C GLY A 157 6.04 10.29 -5.95
N LEU A 158 6.99 10.87 -5.20
CA LEU A 158 6.66 11.54 -3.94
C LEU A 158 5.79 12.76 -4.24
N SER A 159 4.87 13.08 -3.31
CA SER A 159 4.05 14.28 -3.43
C SER A 159 4.94 15.52 -3.66
N ALA A 160 4.56 16.33 -4.63
CA ALA A 160 5.23 17.60 -4.94
C ALA A 160 4.69 18.75 -4.07
N ASP A 161 3.59 18.54 -3.37
CA ASP A 161 3.00 19.52 -2.49
C ASP A 161 3.87 19.72 -1.23
N PRO A 162 4.25 20.96 -0.88
CA PRO A 162 5.13 21.24 0.26
C PRO A 162 4.52 20.82 1.60
N ASP A 163 3.20 20.84 1.71
CA ASP A 163 2.46 20.42 2.89
C ASP A 163 2.12 18.93 2.88
N GLY A 164 2.53 18.21 1.82
CA GLY A 164 2.36 16.76 1.69
C GLY A 164 0.94 16.33 1.30
N TRP A 165 0.13 17.21 0.71
CA TRP A 165 -1.16 16.81 0.18
C TRP A 165 -1.00 15.97 -1.10
N PRO A 166 -1.89 14.99 -1.33
CA PRO A 166 -1.84 14.17 -2.54
C PRO A 166 -2.07 15.03 -3.79
N GLY A 167 -1.19 14.88 -4.76
CA GLY A 167 -1.33 15.53 -6.05
C GLY A 167 -2.24 14.77 -7.01
N LYS A 168 -2.24 15.21 -8.28
CA LYS A 168 -2.99 14.55 -9.35
C LYS A 168 -2.46 13.13 -9.60
N GLY A 169 -3.35 12.13 -9.52
CA GLY A 169 -3.01 10.74 -9.78
C GLY A 169 -2.84 10.42 -11.26
N LYS A 170 -2.08 9.36 -11.56
CA LYS A 170 -2.03 8.70 -12.87
C LYS A 170 -3.13 7.64 -12.96
N THR A 171 -3.65 7.42 -14.15
CA THR A 171 -4.82 6.58 -14.40
C THR A 171 -4.58 5.06 -14.23
N GLY A 172 -3.38 4.63 -13.88
CA GLY A 172 -3.03 3.20 -13.80
C GLY A 172 -3.87 2.41 -12.81
N ALA A 173 -4.09 2.93 -11.59
CA ALA A 173 -4.90 2.27 -10.58
C ALA A 173 -6.38 2.16 -11.01
N ALA A 174 -6.94 3.25 -11.54
CA ALA A 174 -8.30 3.30 -12.06
C ALA A 174 -8.50 2.31 -13.22
N ARG A 175 -7.55 2.28 -14.15
CA ARG A 175 -7.61 1.38 -15.30
C ARG A 175 -7.61 -0.09 -14.90
N ILE A 176 -6.72 -0.49 -13.97
CA ILE A 176 -6.69 -1.86 -13.43
C ILE A 176 -8.04 -2.21 -12.81
N ALA A 177 -8.57 -1.33 -11.96
CA ALA A 177 -9.82 -1.56 -11.26
C ALA A 177 -11.02 -1.69 -12.19
N LEU A 178 -11.14 -0.79 -13.18
CA LEU A 178 -12.27 -0.81 -14.14
C LEU A 178 -12.19 -2.00 -15.09
N GLU A 179 -10.97 -2.38 -15.55
CA GLU A 179 -10.81 -3.55 -16.43
C GLU A 179 -11.07 -4.87 -15.73
N THR A 180 -10.69 -4.98 -14.46
CA THR A 180 -10.75 -6.25 -13.72
C THR A 180 -11.95 -6.38 -12.79
N GLY A 181 -12.65 -5.27 -12.53
CA GLY A 181 -13.80 -5.24 -11.62
C GLY A 181 -13.42 -5.34 -10.13
N VAL A 182 -12.11 -5.38 -9.79
CA VAL A 182 -11.68 -5.48 -8.39
C VAL A 182 -11.91 -4.18 -7.61
N PRO A 183 -12.09 -4.24 -6.29
CA PRO A 183 -12.22 -3.05 -5.47
C PRO A 183 -10.90 -2.26 -5.39
N VAL A 184 -11.01 -0.94 -5.26
CA VAL A 184 -9.91 -0.05 -4.90
C VAL A 184 -10.09 0.40 -3.46
N ILE A 185 -9.14 0.09 -2.61
CA ILE A 185 -9.13 0.54 -1.21
C ILE A 185 -8.21 1.76 -1.10
N PRO A 186 -8.77 2.94 -0.79
CA PRO A 186 -7.96 4.11 -0.55
C PRO A 186 -7.28 3.98 0.82
N VAL A 187 -6.00 4.30 0.88
CA VAL A 187 -5.22 4.29 2.12
C VAL A 187 -4.47 5.60 2.24
N ALA A 188 -4.68 6.32 3.32
CA ALA A 188 -3.85 7.46 3.68
C ALA A 188 -2.77 7.06 4.68
N ASN A 189 -1.57 7.60 4.49
CA ASN A 189 -0.49 7.51 5.46
C ASN A 189 0.04 8.90 5.82
N TRP A 190 0.51 9.05 7.07
CA TRP A 190 1.13 10.27 7.57
C TRP A 190 2.26 9.96 8.54
N GLY A 191 3.31 10.81 8.53
CA GLY A 191 4.45 10.71 9.44
C GLY A 191 5.66 9.96 8.89
N THR A 192 5.55 9.28 7.76
CA THR A 192 6.68 8.57 7.11
C THR A 192 7.77 9.53 6.64
N HIS A 193 7.40 10.72 6.19
CA HIS A 193 8.31 11.81 5.81
C HIS A 193 9.11 12.36 7.01
N GLU A 194 8.58 12.24 8.22
CA GLU A 194 9.32 12.58 9.42
C GLU A 194 10.38 11.52 9.76
N LEU A 195 10.08 10.24 9.49
CA LEU A 195 11.03 9.13 9.67
C LEU A 195 12.12 9.17 8.61
N LEU A 196 11.75 9.29 7.34
CA LEU A 196 12.70 9.35 6.22
C LEU A 196 12.30 10.51 5.29
N PRO A 197 12.84 11.71 5.52
CA PRO A 197 12.53 12.88 4.69
C PRO A 197 12.90 12.67 3.22
N ALA A 198 12.17 13.33 2.33
CA ALA A 198 12.48 13.33 0.90
C ALA A 198 13.94 13.76 0.67
N GLY A 199 14.65 13.05 -0.20
CA GLY A 199 16.07 13.31 -0.47
C GLY A 199 17.04 12.80 0.59
N SER A 200 16.57 12.32 1.75
CA SER A 200 17.44 11.72 2.77
C SER A 200 17.64 10.21 2.51
N TRP A 201 18.86 9.74 2.79
CA TRP A 201 19.19 8.29 2.80
C TRP A 201 19.15 7.69 4.20
N PHE A 202 19.15 8.55 5.24
CA PHE A 202 19.22 8.12 6.63
C PHE A 202 17.90 8.42 7.35
N PRO A 203 17.30 7.43 8.01
CA PRO A 203 16.10 7.65 8.80
C PRO A 203 16.42 8.44 10.08
N ARG A 204 15.49 9.30 10.48
CA ARG A 204 15.52 10.01 11.77
C ARG A 204 14.94 9.09 12.84
N VAL A 205 15.81 8.36 13.51
CA VAL A 205 15.42 7.28 14.44
C VAL A 205 14.97 7.78 15.83
N LEU A 206 15.36 9.00 16.22
CA LEU A 206 14.97 9.61 17.49
C LEU A 206 14.51 11.06 17.29
N PRO A 207 13.47 11.50 18.03
CA PRO A 207 12.52 10.67 18.78
C PRO A 207 11.75 9.73 17.88
N ARG A 208 11.16 8.65 18.45
CA ARG A 208 10.35 7.69 17.68
C ARG A 208 9.19 8.40 16.98
N ARG A 209 9.11 8.23 15.65
CA ARG A 209 8.12 8.93 14.82
C ARG A 209 6.75 8.26 14.87
N LYS A 210 5.70 9.04 14.93
CA LYS A 210 4.33 8.55 14.80
C LYS A 210 4.04 8.34 13.31
N ILE A 211 3.66 7.12 12.94
CA ILE A 211 3.20 6.78 11.59
C ILE A 211 1.77 6.31 11.70
N GLU A 212 0.89 6.91 10.93
CA GLU A 212 -0.53 6.63 10.96
C GLU A 212 -1.02 6.16 9.60
N PHE A 213 -1.82 5.08 9.61
CA PHE A 213 -2.48 4.52 8.43
C PHE A 213 -3.98 4.46 8.66
N VAL A 214 -4.73 4.87 7.63
CA VAL A 214 -6.18 4.70 7.58
C VAL A 214 -6.57 4.15 6.23
N ALA A 215 -7.24 2.99 6.20
CA ALA A 215 -7.90 2.51 5.00
C ALA A 215 -9.38 2.87 5.04
N GLY A 216 -9.86 3.47 3.97
CA GLY A 216 -11.28 3.77 3.76
C GLY A 216 -12.05 2.58 3.19
N GLU A 217 -13.36 2.78 3.03
CA GLU A 217 -14.20 1.86 2.29
C GLU A 217 -13.79 1.81 0.80
N PRO A 218 -14.13 0.75 0.07
CA PRO A 218 -13.88 0.68 -1.37
C PRO A 218 -14.43 1.90 -2.10
N VAL A 219 -13.61 2.49 -2.96
CA VAL A 219 -14.05 3.64 -3.79
C VAL A 219 -15.18 3.21 -4.70
N ASP A 220 -16.28 3.96 -4.68
CA ASP A 220 -17.41 3.71 -5.57
C ASP A 220 -17.06 4.08 -7.02
N LEU A 221 -16.96 3.06 -7.85
CA LEU A 221 -16.73 3.15 -9.29
C LEU A 221 -17.81 2.38 -10.07
N ALA A 222 -18.95 2.05 -9.43
CA ALA A 222 -19.95 1.17 -10.00
C ALA A 222 -20.54 1.71 -11.32
N ASP A 223 -20.79 3.01 -11.38
CA ASP A 223 -21.32 3.71 -12.56
C ASP A 223 -20.34 3.82 -13.74
N LEU A 224 -19.05 3.61 -13.48
CA LEU A 224 -17.99 3.63 -14.49
C LEU A 224 -17.62 2.23 -15.00
N ARG A 225 -18.07 1.18 -14.30
CA ARG A 225 -17.81 -0.22 -14.72
C ARG A 225 -18.57 -0.57 -15.98
N GLY A 226 -17.91 -1.33 -16.87
CA GLY A 226 -18.50 -1.74 -18.15
C GLY A 226 -18.57 -0.64 -19.21
N ARG A 227 -18.20 0.60 -18.88
CA ARG A 227 -18.05 1.67 -19.86
C ARG A 227 -16.75 1.50 -20.66
N GLU A 228 -16.72 2.06 -21.86
CA GLU A 228 -15.47 2.17 -22.61
C GLU A 228 -14.42 2.95 -21.78
N LEU A 229 -13.20 2.43 -21.71
CA LEU A 229 -12.12 3.03 -20.94
C LEU A 229 -11.51 4.25 -21.66
N THR A 230 -12.35 5.24 -21.91
CA THR A 230 -11.93 6.52 -22.48
C THR A 230 -11.05 7.28 -21.48
N ARG A 231 -10.38 8.32 -21.99
CA ARG A 231 -9.59 9.20 -21.14
C ARG A 231 -10.41 9.81 -20.01
N ASP A 232 -11.59 10.30 -20.32
CA ASP A 232 -12.47 10.98 -19.34
C ASP A 232 -12.95 10.03 -18.25
N VAL A 233 -13.34 8.79 -18.60
CA VAL A 233 -13.72 7.75 -17.64
C VAL A 233 -12.55 7.41 -16.69
N LEU A 234 -11.34 7.30 -17.23
CA LEU A 234 -10.16 7.00 -16.44
C LEU A 234 -9.74 8.18 -15.54
N GLU A 235 -9.86 9.42 -16.03
CA GLU A 235 -9.58 10.64 -15.25
C GLU A 235 -10.60 10.79 -14.11
N GLU A 236 -11.88 10.57 -14.38
CA GLU A 236 -12.95 10.60 -13.37
C GLU A 236 -12.73 9.54 -12.27
N ALA A 237 -12.48 8.28 -12.65
CA ALA A 237 -12.18 7.22 -11.68
C ALA A 237 -10.94 7.54 -10.85
N THR A 238 -9.90 8.11 -11.48
CA THR A 238 -8.67 8.51 -10.78
C THR A 238 -8.96 9.65 -9.80
N ALA A 239 -9.75 10.64 -10.20
CA ALA A 239 -10.13 11.75 -9.34
C ALA A 239 -10.87 11.25 -8.09
N ARG A 240 -11.82 10.32 -8.23
CA ARG A 240 -12.53 9.69 -7.09
C ARG A 240 -11.58 8.96 -6.16
N ILE A 241 -10.60 8.19 -6.69
CA ILE A 241 -9.60 7.49 -5.89
C ILE A 241 -8.75 8.50 -5.11
N MET A 242 -8.26 9.55 -5.77
CA MET A 242 -7.41 10.55 -5.12
C MET A 242 -8.19 11.37 -4.09
N ALA A 243 -9.44 11.72 -4.37
CA ALA A 243 -10.31 12.41 -3.42
C ALA A 243 -10.50 11.58 -2.14
N ALA A 244 -10.77 10.28 -2.28
CA ALA A 244 -10.91 9.39 -1.13
C ALA A 244 -9.61 9.30 -0.29
N VAL A 245 -8.44 9.22 -0.93
CA VAL A 245 -7.15 9.24 -0.22
C VAL A 245 -6.94 10.58 0.49
N THR A 246 -7.26 11.70 -0.17
CA THR A 246 -7.12 13.05 0.39
C THR A 246 -8.03 13.26 1.58
N GLU A 247 -9.28 12.81 1.53
CA GLU A 247 -10.23 12.89 2.64
C GLU A 247 -9.77 12.11 3.87
N LEU A 248 -9.26 10.89 3.66
CA LEU A 248 -8.66 10.10 4.74
C LEU A 248 -7.44 10.80 5.36
N LEU A 249 -6.60 11.42 4.54
CA LEU A 249 -5.44 12.17 5.00
C LEU A 249 -5.87 13.41 5.80
N ALA A 250 -6.89 14.12 5.33
CA ALA A 250 -7.50 15.25 6.05
C ALA A 250 -7.97 14.82 7.45
N GLY A 251 -8.60 13.66 7.55
CA GLY A 251 -9.02 13.07 8.82
C GLY A 251 -7.85 12.68 9.75
N ILE A 252 -6.69 12.28 9.20
CA ILE A 252 -5.49 12.02 10.00
C ILE A 252 -4.89 13.32 10.54
N ARG A 253 -4.81 14.34 9.70
CA ARG A 253 -4.18 15.62 10.01
C ARG A 253 -5.08 16.54 10.85
N GLY A 254 -6.40 16.34 10.80
CA GLY A 254 -7.38 17.28 11.36
C GLY A 254 -7.42 18.62 10.62
N GLU A 255 -7.04 18.62 9.36
CA GLU A 255 -6.93 19.79 8.49
C GLU A 255 -7.83 19.65 7.27
N ARG A 256 -8.23 20.76 6.67
CA ARG A 256 -8.93 20.75 5.39
C ARG A 256 -7.91 20.63 4.25
N PRO A 257 -8.18 19.80 3.22
CA PRO A 257 -7.32 19.78 2.05
C PRO A 257 -7.37 21.13 1.33
N PRO A 258 -6.30 21.53 0.62
CA PRO A 258 -6.34 22.71 -0.23
C PRO A 258 -7.42 22.56 -1.30
N VAL A 259 -8.05 23.69 -1.65
CA VAL A 259 -9.10 23.77 -2.69
C VAL A 259 -8.50 23.64 -4.07
#